data_711f405ee018dbad570b51f8afef8e45
#
_entry.id   711f405ee018dbad570b51f8afef8e45
#
_cell.length_a   1.000
_cell.length_b   1.000
_cell.length_c   1.000
_cell.angle_alpha   90.00
_cell.angle_beta   90.00
_cell.angle_gamma   90.00
#
_symmetry.space_group_name_H-M   'P 1'
#
loop_
_entity.id
_entity.type
_entity.pdbx_description
1 polymer ?
#
loop_
_entity_poly.entity_id
_entity_poly.type
_entity_poly.pdbx_seq_one_letter_code
_entity_poly.pdbx_strand_id
1 'polypeptide(L)'
;LKYFGLERSPSIQYLQSVLDTVIVRDVIEHHQVRDVDLFRRLIRYCIGNIGRTFSARSVVRYLKSEGRAVSVDTVLNHLDFCIGAHIIARVPRRDVAGKSILRSDEKYYAVDHGLRTAMGFDNLSDVEIVLENIVHTELRSRGYEVQVGWSGAKDVDFLARRGQEVLYVQVCYLLAGQETMDREFGVLESIPDNHPKLVLSLDPLSRGRSGIRHLNII
;
A
#
# COMPACT_ATOMS: atom_id res chain seq x y z
N LEU A 1 4.18 1.18 -17.98
CA LEU A 1 3.94 2.02 -19.19
C LEU A 1 4.01 1.23 -20.50
N LYS A 2 4.75 0.09 -20.58
CA LYS A 2 4.85 -0.72 -21.81
C LYS A 2 3.54 -1.39 -22.23
N TYR A 3 2.62 -1.59 -21.30
CA TYR A 3 1.30 -2.17 -21.55
C TYR A 3 0.19 -1.12 -21.74
N PHE A 4 0.55 0.16 -21.69
CA PHE A 4 -0.39 1.25 -21.92
C PHE A 4 -0.86 1.25 -23.39
N GLY A 5 -2.16 1.15 -23.58
CA GLY A 5 -2.78 1.02 -24.90
C GLY A 5 -3.03 -0.41 -25.38
N LEU A 6 -2.59 -1.44 -24.62
CA LEU A 6 -2.99 -2.81 -24.88
C LEU A 6 -4.42 -3.07 -24.39
N GLU A 7 -5.09 -4.03 -25.01
CA GLU A 7 -6.33 -4.57 -24.47
C GLU A 7 -6.10 -5.18 -23.08
N ARG A 8 -7.17 -5.30 -22.26
CA ARG A 8 -7.07 -5.78 -20.88
C ARG A 8 -6.42 -7.17 -20.77
N SER A 9 -6.83 -8.13 -21.61
CA SER A 9 -6.33 -9.50 -21.54
C SER A 9 -4.83 -9.62 -21.87
N PRO A 10 -4.31 -9.03 -22.97
CA PRO A 10 -2.89 -8.98 -23.25
C PRO A 10 -2.08 -8.25 -22.17
N SER A 11 -2.61 -7.18 -21.59
CA SER A 11 -1.94 -6.44 -20.51
C SER A 11 -1.77 -7.31 -19.26
N ILE A 12 -2.79 -8.07 -18.88
CA ILE A 12 -2.74 -9.00 -17.73
C ILE A 12 -1.70 -10.08 -17.98
N GLN A 13 -1.70 -10.72 -19.17
CA GLN A 13 -0.73 -11.75 -19.52
C GLN A 13 0.70 -11.21 -19.50
N TYR A 14 0.91 -10.00 -19.99
CA TYR A 14 2.20 -9.34 -19.92
C TYR A 14 2.66 -9.14 -18.47
N LEU A 15 1.80 -8.62 -17.61
CA LEU A 15 2.11 -8.41 -16.18
C LEU A 15 2.38 -9.73 -15.44
N GLN A 16 1.62 -10.79 -15.75
CA GLN A 16 1.88 -12.14 -15.23
C GLN A 16 3.28 -12.62 -15.63
N SER A 17 3.64 -12.49 -16.90
CA SER A 17 4.96 -12.91 -17.40
C SER A 17 6.10 -12.09 -16.75
N VAL A 18 5.92 -10.79 -16.57
CA VAL A 18 6.89 -9.93 -15.87
C VAL A 18 7.04 -10.40 -14.43
N LEU A 19 5.93 -10.58 -13.72
CA LEU A 19 5.95 -11.00 -12.31
C LEU A 19 6.62 -12.37 -12.14
N ASP A 20 6.26 -13.34 -12.99
CA ASP A 20 6.89 -14.69 -12.96
C ASP A 20 8.40 -14.59 -13.23
N THR A 21 8.82 -13.76 -14.18
CA THR A 21 10.24 -13.54 -14.47
C THR A 21 10.98 -12.97 -13.27
N VAL A 22 10.43 -11.92 -12.63
CA VAL A 22 11.01 -11.30 -11.44
C VAL A 22 11.08 -12.31 -10.28
N ILE A 23 9.98 -13.04 -10.04
CA ILE A 23 9.94 -14.07 -8.99
C ILE A 23 11.03 -15.13 -9.20
N VAL A 24 11.18 -15.64 -10.42
CA VAL A 24 12.13 -16.72 -10.69
C VAL A 24 13.57 -16.20 -10.63
N ARG A 25 13.90 -15.18 -11.44
CA ARG A 25 15.28 -14.71 -11.61
C ARG A 25 15.78 -13.87 -10.44
N ASP A 26 14.99 -12.90 -10.03
CA ASP A 26 15.46 -11.89 -9.06
C ASP A 26 15.25 -12.32 -7.61
N VAL A 27 14.41 -13.33 -7.38
CA VAL A 27 14.19 -13.82 -6.01
C VAL A 27 14.61 -15.28 -5.86
N ILE A 28 13.99 -16.22 -6.57
CA ILE A 28 14.19 -17.66 -6.31
C ILE A 28 15.64 -18.05 -6.61
N GLU A 29 16.17 -17.70 -7.77
CA GLU A 29 17.56 -18.03 -8.16
C GLU A 29 18.57 -17.23 -7.33
N HIS A 30 18.35 -15.91 -7.16
CA HIS A 30 19.29 -15.04 -6.45
C HIS A 30 19.41 -15.39 -4.96
N HIS A 31 18.30 -15.65 -4.28
CA HIS A 31 18.27 -15.97 -2.86
C HIS A 31 18.22 -17.46 -2.53
N GLN A 32 18.29 -18.33 -3.57
CA GLN A 32 18.23 -19.78 -3.42
C GLN A 32 17.04 -20.26 -2.57
N VAL A 33 15.85 -19.72 -2.87
CA VAL A 33 14.62 -20.02 -2.15
C VAL A 33 14.26 -21.50 -2.32
N ARG A 34 14.31 -22.28 -1.22
CA ARG A 34 14.08 -23.72 -1.23
C ARG A 34 12.61 -24.10 -1.38
N ASP A 35 11.73 -23.43 -0.66
CA ASP A 35 10.27 -23.66 -0.73
C ASP A 35 9.62 -22.56 -1.60
N VAL A 36 9.62 -22.83 -2.91
CA VAL A 36 9.06 -21.93 -3.92
C VAL A 36 7.53 -21.78 -3.77
N ASP A 37 6.83 -22.85 -3.38
CA ASP A 37 5.38 -22.83 -3.19
C ASP A 37 5.01 -21.92 -2.00
N LEU A 38 5.71 -22.06 -0.87
CA LEU A 38 5.54 -21.17 0.28
C LEU A 38 5.79 -19.71 -0.11
N PHE A 39 6.86 -19.44 -0.86
CA PHE A 39 7.19 -18.09 -1.31
C PHE A 39 6.09 -17.50 -2.20
N ARG A 40 5.57 -18.24 -3.18
CA ARG A 40 4.47 -17.81 -4.05
C ARG A 40 3.17 -17.55 -3.26
N ARG A 41 2.86 -18.35 -2.26
CA ARG A 41 1.70 -18.13 -1.35
C ARG A 41 1.87 -16.85 -0.55
N LEU A 42 3.06 -16.59 -0.05
CA LEU A 42 3.36 -15.36 0.69
C LEU A 42 3.19 -14.12 -0.19
N ILE A 43 3.75 -14.11 -1.41
CA ILE A 43 3.55 -13.00 -2.35
C ILE A 43 2.06 -12.78 -2.63
N ARG A 44 1.33 -13.87 -2.91
CA ARG A 44 -0.11 -13.78 -3.15
C ARG A 44 -0.85 -13.19 -1.96
N TYR A 45 -0.50 -13.61 -0.74
CA TYR A 45 -1.07 -13.03 0.48
C TYR A 45 -0.76 -11.52 0.59
N CYS A 46 0.48 -11.11 0.36
CA CYS A 46 0.89 -9.71 0.45
C CYS A 46 0.18 -8.84 -0.59
N ILE A 47 0.15 -9.25 -1.84
CA ILE A 47 -0.52 -8.52 -2.94
C ILE A 47 -2.04 -8.46 -2.72
N GLY A 48 -2.65 -9.53 -2.17
CA GLY A 48 -4.07 -9.53 -1.81
C GLY A 48 -4.42 -8.60 -0.65
N ASN A 49 -3.45 -8.29 0.23
CA ASN A 49 -3.65 -7.50 1.44
C ASN A 49 -2.87 -6.17 1.44
N ILE A 50 -2.51 -5.63 0.27
CA ILE A 50 -1.88 -4.31 0.18
C ILE A 50 -2.73 -3.23 0.88
N GLY A 51 -2.09 -2.19 1.39
CA GLY A 51 -2.76 -1.09 2.10
C GLY A 51 -3.29 -1.44 3.49
N ARG A 52 -3.36 -2.72 3.84
CA ARG A 52 -3.78 -3.17 5.17
C ARG A 52 -2.59 -3.26 6.12
N THR A 53 -2.85 -3.04 7.40
CA THR A 53 -1.86 -3.27 8.46
C THR A 53 -1.34 -4.70 8.40
N PHE A 54 -0.02 -4.85 8.34
CA PHE A 54 0.65 -6.12 8.20
C PHE A 54 1.21 -6.63 9.52
N SER A 55 1.02 -7.92 9.77
CA SER A 55 1.66 -8.62 10.88
C SER A 55 2.25 -9.95 10.41
N ALA A 56 3.57 -10.10 10.49
CA ALA A 56 4.25 -11.36 10.15
C ALA A 56 3.69 -12.54 10.96
N ARG A 57 3.27 -12.32 12.21
CA ARG A 57 2.60 -13.34 13.04
C ARG A 57 1.24 -13.76 12.49
N SER A 58 0.48 -12.83 11.92
CA SER A 58 -0.80 -13.12 11.26
C SER A 58 -0.60 -13.96 10.00
N VAL A 59 0.44 -13.67 9.22
CA VAL A 59 0.84 -14.46 8.05
C VAL A 59 1.24 -15.87 8.46
N VAL A 60 2.07 -16.02 9.48
CA VAL A 60 2.45 -17.33 10.03
C VAL A 60 1.22 -18.14 10.44
N ARG A 61 0.26 -17.51 11.10
CA ARG A 61 -1.00 -18.14 11.52
C ARG A 61 -1.83 -18.58 10.31
N TYR A 62 -1.95 -17.74 9.31
CA TYR A 62 -2.63 -18.04 8.05
C TYR A 62 -1.96 -19.24 7.35
N LEU A 63 -0.64 -19.22 7.14
CA LEU A 63 0.09 -20.30 6.50
C LEU A 63 0.00 -21.62 7.30
N LYS A 64 -0.02 -21.53 8.64
CA LYS A 64 -0.24 -22.70 9.50
C LYS A 64 -1.64 -23.31 9.31
N SER A 65 -2.67 -22.49 9.11
CA SER A 65 -4.03 -22.99 8.80
C SER A 65 -4.11 -23.68 7.45
N GLU A 66 -3.21 -23.30 6.51
CA GLU A 66 -3.02 -23.95 5.21
C GLU A 66 -2.11 -25.21 5.29
N GLY A 67 -1.77 -25.68 6.50
CA GLY A 67 -0.90 -26.84 6.70
C GLY A 67 0.60 -26.58 6.51
N ARG A 68 1.03 -25.31 6.48
CA ARG A 68 2.44 -24.93 6.30
C ARG A 68 3.04 -24.37 7.58
N ALA A 69 4.02 -25.06 8.13
CA ALA A 69 4.81 -24.58 9.26
C ALA A 69 5.91 -23.63 8.76
N VAL A 70 5.88 -22.37 9.20
CA VAL A 70 6.86 -21.36 8.84
C VAL A 70 7.19 -20.50 10.05
N SER A 71 8.45 -20.05 10.16
CA SER A 71 8.87 -19.11 11.21
C SER A 71 8.55 -17.66 10.81
N VAL A 72 8.45 -16.79 11.82
CA VAL A 72 8.32 -15.33 11.60
C VAL A 72 9.51 -14.80 10.80
N ASP A 73 10.73 -15.25 11.11
CA ASP A 73 11.96 -14.82 10.44
C ASP A 73 11.96 -15.21 8.96
N THR A 74 11.45 -16.41 8.63
CA THR A 74 11.30 -16.82 7.22
C THR A 74 10.33 -15.91 6.47
N VAL A 75 9.21 -15.54 7.09
CA VAL A 75 8.25 -14.59 6.48
C VAL A 75 8.90 -13.23 6.26
N LEU A 76 9.62 -12.70 7.26
CA LEU A 76 10.30 -11.40 7.16
C LEU A 76 11.39 -11.42 6.07
N ASN A 77 12.22 -12.45 6.02
CA ASN A 77 13.23 -12.60 4.97
C ASN A 77 12.62 -12.64 3.56
N HIS A 78 11.53 -13.40 3.39
CA HIS A 78 10.84 -13.44 2.09
C HIS A 78 10.21 -12.10 1.70
N LEU A 79 9.72 -11.33 2.68
CA LEU A 79 9.26 -9.96 2.42
C LEU A 79 10.41 -9.05 1.97
N ASP A 80 11.56 -9.14 2.62
CA ASP A 80 12.74 -8.37 2.23
C ASP A 80 13.22 -8.73 0.81
N PHE A 81 13.11 -9.99 0.40
CA PHE A 81 13.36 -10.40 -1.00
C PHE A 81 12.38 -9.74 -1.97
N CYS A 82 11.07 -9.71 -1.63
CA CYS A 82 10.05 -9.06 -2.45
C CYS A 82 10.27 -7.54 -2.55
N ILE A 83 10.75 -6.90 -1.47
CA ILE A 83 11.10 -5.47 -1.46
C ILE A 83 12.32 -5.22 -2.35
N GLY A 84 13.38 -6.03 -2.19
CA GLY A 84 14.59 -5.95 -3.01
C GLY A 84 14.34 -6.14 -4.50
N ALA A 85 13.42 -7.04 -4.85
CA ALA A 85 12.98 -7.30 -6.23
C ALA A 85 11.92 -6.28 -6.73
N HIS A 86 11.60 -5.25 -5.99
CA HIS A 86 10.61 -4.23 -6.35
C HIS A 86 9.22 -4.78 -6.69
N ILE A 87 8.79 -5.85 -6.03
CA ILE A 87 7.42 -6.39 -6.14
C ILE A 87 6.49 -5.60 -5.21
N ILE A 88 6.94 -5.35 -3.98
CA ILE A 88 6.22 -4.58 -2.97
C ILE A 88 7.12 -3.49 -2.37
N ALA A 89 6.50 -2.45 -1.86
CA ALA A 89 7.15 -1.39 -1.07
C ALA A 89 6.68 -1.47 0.38
N ARG A 90 7.61 -1.40 1.33
CA ARG A 90 7.33 -1.28 2.75
C ARG A 90 7.08 0.18 3.09
N VAL A 91 5.99 0.45 3.81
CA VAL A 91 5.64 1.79 4.30
C VAL A 91 5.56 1.73 5.82
N PRO A 92 6.59 2.25 6.51
CA PRO A 92 6.63 2.23 7.96
C PRO A 92 5.57 3.14 8.56
N ARG A 93 5.14 2.84 9.78
CA ARG A 93 4.20 3.64 10.54
C ARG A 93 4.95 4.64 11.42
N ARG A 94 4.47 5.86 11.47
CA ARG A 94 5.04 6.95 12.26
C ARG A 94 3.99 7.62 13.14
N ASP A 95 4.30 7.78 14.41
CA ASP A 95 3.54 8.66 15.30
C ASP A 95 3.72 10.11 14.86
N VAL A 96 2.61 10.76 14.48
CA VAL A 96 2.62 12.16 14.02
C VAL A 96 2.94 13.11 15.16
N ALA A 97 2.39 12.88 16.36
CA ALA A 97 2.62 13.70 17.54
C ALA A 97 3.99 13.45 18.17
N GLY A 98 4.35 12.20 18.41
CA GLY A 98 5.61 11.78 19.04
C GLY A 98 6.80 11.75 18.10
N LYS A 99 6.59 11.92 16.78
CA LYS A 99 7.63 11.92 15.73
C LYS A 99 8.51 10.65 15.71
N SER A 100 8.07 9.56 16.34
CA SER A 100 8.80 8.29 16.40
C SER A 100 8.28 7.32 15.33
N ILE A 101 9.19 6.51 14.78
CA ILE A 101 8.82 5.39 13.91
C ILE A 101 8.34 4.24 14.79
N LEU A 102 7.12 3.76 14.53
CA LEU A 102 6.56 2.60 15.21
C LEU A 102 7.13 1.32 14.59
N ARG A 103 7.55 0.37 15.44
CA ARG A 103 8.18 -0.89 15.00
C ARG A 103 7.17 -1.97 14.57
N SER A 104 5.89 -1.69 14.62
CA SER A 104 4.81 -2.63 14.29
C SER A 104 3.77 -1.95 13.42
N ASP A 105 2.97 -2.78 12.78
CA ASP A 105 1.79 -2.34 12.04
C ASP A 105 2.10 -1.49 10.80
N GLU A 106 3.22 -1.80 10.13
CA GLU A 106 3.56 -1.23 8.82
C GLU A 106 2.57 -1.70 7.75
N LYS A 107 2.43 -0.92 6.67
CA LYS A 107 1.67 -1.31 5.48
C LYS A 107 2.62 -1.71 4.34
N TYR A 108 2.11 -2.52 3.41
CA TYR A 108 2.80 -2.84 2.17
C TYR A 108 1.93 -2.45 0.99
N TYR A 109 2.56 -1.91 -0.06
CA TYR A 109 1.90 -1.56 -1.31
C TYR A 109 2.60 -2.26 -2.47
N ALA A 110 1.85 -2.62 -3.51
CA ALA A 110 2.44 -3.12 -4.73
C ALA A 110 3.16 -1.98 -5.46
N VAL A 111 4.32 -2.24 -6.02
CA VAL A 111 5.03 -1.24 -6.84
C VAL A 111 4.24 -0.91 -8.11
N ASP A 112 3.51 -1.89 -8.63
CA ASP A 112 2.52 -1.70 -9.70
C ASP A 112 1.20 -2.37 -9.26
N HIS A 113 0.12 -1.58 -9.14
CA HIS A 113 -1.20 -2.09 -8.77
C HIS A 113 -1.77 -3.10 -9.78
N GLY A 114 -1.32 -3.07 -11.04
CA GLY A 114 -1.67 -4.07 -12.05
C GLY A 114 -1.22 -5.49 -11.69
N LEU A 115 -0.20 -5.66 -10.84
CA LEU A 115 0.19 -6.96 -10.29
C LEU A 115 -0.95 -7.63 -9.51
N ARG A 116 -1.78 -6.83 -8.83
CA ARG A 116 -2.95 -7.31 -8.12
C ARG A 116 -3.97 -7.94 -9.09
N THR A 117 -4.29 -7.22 -10.16
CA THR A 117 -5.17 -7.73 -11.23
C THR A 117 -4.57 -8.96 -11.90
N ALA A 118 -3.26 -8.96 -12.18
CA ALA A 118 -2.55 -10.11 -12.76
C ALA A 118 -2.63 -11.38 -11.89
N MET A 119 -2.71 -11.21 -10.56
CA MET A 119 -2.90 -12.31 -9.61
C MET A 119 -4.38 -12.69 -9.37
N GLY A 120 -5.34 -12.07 -10.07
CA GLY A 120 -6.77 -12.35 -9.97
C GLY A 120 -7.47 -11.67 -8.77
N PHE A 121 -6.89 -10.62 -8.21
CA PHE A 121 -7.53 -9.78 -7.18
C PHE A 121 -8.25 -8.60 -7.85
N ASP A 122 -9.42 -8.85 -8.41
CA ASP A 122 -10.17 -7.94 -9.28
C ASP A 122 -11.54 -7.60 -8.69
N ASN A 123 -11.61 -7.43 -7.36
CA ASN A 123 -12.86 -7.18 -6.68
C ASN A 123 -13.15 -5.66 -6.63
N LEU A 124 -14.36 -5.28 -7.05
CA LEU A 124 -14.83 -3.88 -6.99
C LEU A 124 -14.93 -3.34 -5.56
N SER A 125 -15.07 -4.20 -4.55
CA SER A 125 -15.06 -3.80 -3.14
C SER A 125 -13.70 -3.26 -2.67
N ASP A 126 -12.62 -3.51 -3.43
CA ASP A 126 -11.26 -3.14 -3.07
C ASP A 126 -10.80 -1.81 -3.70
N VAL A 127 -11.72 -1.01 -4.23
CA VAL A 127 -11.40 0.25 -4.93
C VAL A 127 -10.59 1.19 -4.03
N GLU A 128 -10.94 1.36 -2.76
CA GLU A 128 -10.18 2.20 -1.83
C GLU A 128 -8.73 1.75 -1.71
N ILE A 129 -8.49 0.45 -1.55
CA ILE A 129 -7.14 -0.13 -1.46
C ILE A 129 -6.33 0.13 -2.73
N VAL A 130 -6.97 0.04 -3.89
CA VAL A 130 -6.32 0.33 -5.19
C VAL A 130 -5.99 1.82 -5.30
N LEU A 131 -6.90 2.71 -4.87
CA LEU A 131 -6.66 4.15 -4.85
C LEU A 131 -5.53 4.53 -3.91
N GLU A 132 -5.49 3.97 -2.69
CA GLU A 132 -4.35 4.16 -1.78
C GLU A 132 -3.04 3.73 -2.46
N ASN A 133 -3.02 2.57 -3.12
CA ASN A 133 -1.81 2.10 -3.81
C ASN A 133 -1.38 3.04 -4.95
N ILE A 134 -2.31 3.56 -5.73
CA ILE A 134 -2.04 4.54 -6.79
C ILE A 134 -1.45 5.82 -6.20
N VAL A 135 -2.06 6.35 -5.14
CA VAL A 135 -1.58 7.57 -4.46
C VAL A 135 -0.19 7.33 -3.85
N HIS A 136 0.04 6.18 -3.20
CA HIS A 136 1.37 5.82 -2.72
C HIS A 136 2.42 5.86 -3.84
N THR A 137 2.13 5.19 -4.96
CA THR A 137 3.06 5.13 -6.12
C THR A 137 3.32 6.51 -6.69
N GLU A 138 2.28 7.36 -6.81
CA GLU A 138 2.40 8.72 -7.29
C GLU A 138 3.22 9.61 -6.35
N LEU A 139 3.01 9.53 -5.05
CA LEU A 139 3.84 10.26 -4.07
C LEU A 139 5.31 9.85 -4.17
N ARG A 140 5.58 8.55 -4.28
CA ARG A 140 6.94 8.03 -4.46
C ARG A 140 7.57 8.51 -5.76
N SER A 141 6.83 8.52 -6.87
CA SER A 141 7.32 9.00 -8.18
C SER A 141 7.67 10.48 -8.17
N ARG A 142 6.98 11.27 -7.33
CA ARG A 142 7.29 12.70 -7.09
C ARG A 142 8.44 12.92 -6.12
N GLY A 143 9.11 11.88 -5.67
CA GLY A 143 10.27 11.95 -4.77
C GLY A 143 9.94 12.12 -3.29
N TYR A 144 8.70 11.87 -2.89
CA TYR A 144 8.36 11.85 -1.46
C TYR A 144 8.82 10.56 -0.79
N GLU A 145 9.34 10.67 0.41
CA GLU A 145 9.42 9.61 1.39
C GLU A 145 8.04 9.47 2.04
N VAL A 146 7.46 8.26 1.96
CA VAL A 146 6.07 8.01 2.38
C VAL A 146 6.02 7.11 3.60
N GLN A 147 5.23 7.48 4.58
CA GLN A 147 4.97 6.75 5.82
C GLN A 147 3.46 6.73 6.10
N VAL A 148 2.98 5.75 6.85
CA VAL A 148 1.63 5.78 7.43
C VAL A 148 1.67 6.68 8.66
N GLY A 149 0.79 7.68 8.73
CA GLY A 149 0.70 8.54 9.90
C GLY A 149 -0.14 7.87 11.01
N TRP A 150 0.23 8.09 12.27
CA TRP A 150 -0.56 7.70 13.43
C TRP A 150 -0.85 8.91 14.28
N SER A 151 -2.13 9.22 14.50
CA SER A 151 -2.58 10.34 15.33
C SER A 151 -3.34 9.85 16.57
N GLY A 152 -2.68 9.07 17.42
CA GLY A 152 -3.18 8.64 18.73
C GLY A 152 -4.33 7.62 18.72
N ALA A 153 -5.30 7.74 17.82
CA ALA A 153 -6.46 6.85 17.73
C ALA A 153 -6.73 6.35 16.31
N LYS A 154 -6.25 7.06 15.29
CA LYS A 154 -6.55 6.76 13.88
C LYS A 154 -5.31 6.86 13.00
N ASP A 155 -5.26 6.06 11.96
CA ASP A 155 -4.26 6.17 10.91
C ASP A 155 -4.58 7.32 9.98
N VAL A 156 -3.53 8.04 9.56
CA VAL A 156 -3.51 8.89 8.38
C VAL A 156 -2.86 8.04 7.28
N ASP A 157 -3.53 7.91 6.14
CA ASP A 157 -3.05 7.00 5.09
C ASP A 157 -1.61 7.30 4.72
N PHE A 158 -1.28 8.58 4.48
CA PHE A 158 0.09 8.96 4.17
C PHE A 158 0.55 10.24 4.87
N LEU A 159 1.74 10.13 5.49
CA LEU A 159 2.63 11.22 5.82
C LEU A 159 3.75 11.21 4.79
N ALA A 160 3.74 12.19 3.88
CA ALA A 160 4.71 12.31 2.80
C ALA A 160 5.70 13.45 3.07
N ARG A 161 7.00 13.19 2.86
CA ARG A 161 8.07 14.16 3.11
C ARG A 161 9.00 14.27 1.90
N ARG A 162 9.38 15.49 1.56
CA ARG A 162 10.36 15.79 0.53
C ARG A 162 11.17 17.02 0.93
N GLY A 163 12.39 16.79 1.43
CA GLY A 163 13.18 17.86 2.05
C GLY A 163 12.48 18.44 3.27
N GLN A 164 12.17 19.73 3.25
CA GLN A 164 11.40 20.42 4.32
C GLN A 164 9.87 20.37 4.13
N GLU A 165 9.43 19.91 2.97
CA GLU A 165 8.01 19.79 2.68
C GLU A 165 7.42 18.57 3.40
N VAL A 166 6.30 18.80 4.11
CA VAL A 166 5.51 17.75 4.77
C VAL A 166 4.09 17.87 4.27
N LEU A 167 3.48 16.73 3.93
CA LEU A 167 2.13 16.64 3.41
C LEU A 167 1.41 15.47 4.09
N TYR A 168 0.19 15.71 4.59
CA TYR A 168 -0.70 14.66 5.07
C TYR A 168 -1.77 14.37 4.01
N VAL A 169 -1.98 13.10 3.73
CA VAL A 169 -2.94 12.66 2.70
C VAL A 169 -3.84 11.57 3.26
N GLN A 170 -5.14 11.75 3.07
CA GLN A 170 -6.16 10.76 3.30
C GLN A 170 -6.79 10.38 1.97
N VAL A 171 -7.08 9.11 1.75
CA VAL A 171 -7.60 8.58 0.49
C VAL A 171 -8.90 7.84 0.75
N CYS A 172 -9.96 8.19 0.03
CA CYS A 172 -11.21 7.46 0.08
C CYS A 172 -11.81 7.27 -1.33
N TYR A 173 -12.75 6.35 -1.46
CA TYR A 173 -13.43 6.16 -2.74
C TYR A 173 -14.30 7.36 -3.08
N LEU A 174 -15.29 7.65 -2.25
CA LEU A 174 -16.24 8.77 -2.39
C LEU A 174 -16.55 9.38 -1.02
N LEU A 175 -16.72 10.69 -0.99
CA LEU A 175 -17.24 11.44 0.16
C LEU A 175 -18.79 11.42 0.14
N ALA A 176 -19.39 10.23 0.15
CA ALA A 176 -20.79 10.01 -0.15
C ALA A 176 -21.77 10.62 0.86
N GLY A 177 -21.35 10.86 2.11
CA GLY A 177 -22.19 11.39 3.16
C GLY A 177 -21.41 12.06 4.28
N GLN A 178 -22.15 12.69 5.21
CA GLN A 178 -21.56 13.43 6.33
C GLN A 178 -20.68 12.54 7.22
N GLU A 179 -21.08 11.32 7.49
CA GLU A 179 -20.31 10.35 8.30
C GLU A 179 -18.94 10.06 7.67
N THR A 180 -18.90 9.81 6.35
CA THR A 180 -17.64 9.61 5.63
C THR A 180 -16.79 10.88 5.67
N MET A 181 -17.38 12.04 5.43
CA MET A 181 -16.66 13.31 5.54
C MET A 181 -16.07 13.51 6.94
N ASP A 182 -16.84 13.24 8.00
CA ASP A 182 -16.37 13.39 9.37
C ASP A 182 -15.26 12.41 9.73
N ARG A 183 -15.29 11.22 9.15
CA ARG A 183 -14.23 10.22 9.29
C ARG A 183 -12.93 10.68 8.60
N GLU A 184 -13.00 11.06 7.32
CA GLU A 184 -11.82 11.33 6.49
C GLU A 184 -11.18 12.69 6.85
N PHE A 185 -11.97 13.74 7.03
CA PHE A 185 -11.45 15.03 7.44
C PHE A 185 -11.05 15.06 8.92
N GLY A 186 -11.83 14.39 9.79
CA GLY A 186 -11.62 14.41 11.23
C GLY A 186 -10.25 13.87 11.66
N VAL A 187 -9.71 12.89 10.96
CA VAL A 187 -8.36 12.38 11.27
C VAL A 187 -7.29 13.43 10.97
N LEU A 188 -7.43 14.18 9.87
CA LEU A 188 -6.50 15.24 9.50
C LEU A 188 -6.67 16.48 10.39
N GLU A 189 -7.90 16.79 10.82
CA GLU A 189 -8.19 17.90 11.76
C GLU A 189 -7.55 17.66 13.13
N SER A 190 -7.39 16.39 13.54
CA SER A 190 -6.77 16.03 14.82
C SER A 190 -5.25 16.25 14.86
N ILE A 191 -4.59 16.50 13.73
CA ILE A 191 -3.15 16.75 13.66
C ILE A 191 -2.86 18.21 14.05
N PRO A 192 -2.13 18.46 15.15
CA PRO A 192 -1.98 19.81 15.71
C PRO A 192 -0.86 20.63 15.05
N ASP A 193 -0.67 20.51 13.74
CA ASP A 193 0.30 21.30 12.99
C ASP A 193 -0.34 21.95 11.75
N ASN A 194 0.40 22.89 11.13
CA ASN A 194 -0.05 23.68 9.99
C ASN A 194 0.48 23.18 8.64
N HIS A 195 1.01 21.95 8.58
CA HIS A 195 1.42 21.39 7.29
C HIS A 195 0.20 21.15 6.39
N PRO A 196 0.37 21.22 5.06
CA PRO A 196 -0.70 20.93 4.11
C PRO A 196 -1.36 19.58 4.37
N LYS A 197 -2.69 19.56 4.27
CA LYS A 197 -3.53 18.38 4.48
C LYS A 197 -4.46 18.22 3.29
N LEU A 198 -4.51 17.02 2.73
CA LEU A 198 -5.30 16.70 1.55
C LEU A 198 -6.21 15.50 1.83
N VAL A 199 -7.45 15.57 1.36
CA VAL A 199 -8.31 14.42 1.12
C VAL A 199 -8.38 14.19 -0.38
N LEU A 200 -8.11 12.97 -0.82
CA LEU A 200 -8.15 12.57 -2.22
C LEU A 200 -9.28 11.56 -2.43
N SER A 201 -10.13 11.77 -3.43
CA SER A 201 -11.21 10.83 -3.78
C SER A 201 -11.53 10.85 -5.27
N LEU A 202 -12.52 10.07 -5.68
CA LEU A 202 -13.08 10.12 -7.04
C LEU A 202 -14.29 11.06 -7.15
N ASP A 203 -14.63 11.83 -6.10
CA ASP A 203 -15.69 12.82 -6.20
C ASP A 203 -15.34 13.92 -7.20
N PRO A 204 -16.26 14.25 -8.12
CA PRO A 204 -16.02 15.30 -9.11
C PRO A 204 -16.05 16.72 -8.51
N LEU A 205 -16.69 16.90 -7.35
CA LEU A 205 -16.85 18.19 -6.70
C LEU A 205 -15.87 18.33 -5.53
N SER A 206 -15.13 19.43 -5.49
CA SER A 206 -14.25 19.73 -4.36
C SER A 206 -15.07 20.08 -3.10
N ARG A 207 -14.72 19.44 -1.96
CA ARG A 207 -15.40 19.56 -0.68
C ARG A 207 -14.42 19.88 0.46
N GLY A 208 -13.61 20.94 0.30
CA GLY A 208 -12.65 21.32 1.34
C GLY A 208 -13.31 21.67 2.67
N ARG A 209 -12.65 21.39 3.80
CA ARG A 209 -13.16 21.63 5.16
C ARG A 209 -12.02 22.03 6.09
N SER A 210 -12.22 23.06 6.93
CA SER A 210 -11.25 23.47 7.97
C SER A 210 -9.83 23.73 7.45
N GLY A 211 -9.69 24.28 6.23
CA GLY A 211 -8.40 24.49 5.58
C GLY A 211 -7.79 23.25 4.93
N ILE A 212 -8.41 22.09 5.09
CA ILE A 212 -8.03 20.84 4.42
C ILE A 212 -8.60 20.86 3.01
N ARG A 213 -7.76 20.65 2.02
CA ARG A 213 -8.18 20.63 0.61
C ARG A 213 -8.68 19.24 0.23
N HIS A 214 -9.74 19.18 -0.56
CA HIS A 214 -10.16 17.98 -1.26
C HIS A 214 -9.84 18.11 -2.75
N LEU A 215 -9.26 17.06 -3.32
CA LEU A 215 -8.93 16.98 -4.75
C LEU A 215 -9.43 15.66 -5.33
N ASN A 216 -9.89 15.72 -6.58
CA ASN A 216 -10.16 14.52 -7.36
C ASN A 216 -8.82 13.87 -7.78
N ILE A 217 -8.75 12.55 -7.77
CA ILE A 217 -7.54 11.77 -8.12
C ILE A 217 -7.30 11.72 -9.64
N ILE A 218 -8.34 11.92 -10.45
CA ILE A 218 -8.30 11.84 -11.93
C ILE A 218 -8.05 13.22 -12.54
#